data_09a5cd17c9781541bc1506e4290f380d
#
_entry.id   09a5cd17c9781541bc1506e4290f380d
#
_cell.length_a   1.000
_cell.length_b   1.000
_cell.length_c   1.000
_cell.angle_alpha   90.00
_cell.angle_beta   90.00
_cell.angle_gamma   90.00
#
_symmetry.space_group_name_H-M   'P 1'
#
loop_
_entity.id
_entity.type
_entity.pdbx_description
1 polymer ?
#
loop_
_entity_poly.entity_id
_entity_poly.type
_entity_poly.pdbx_seq_one_letter_code
_entity_poly.pdbx_strand_id
1 'polypeptide(L)'
;LPKRGSDPVFRGQIYIIENSWRIHSSDLSITKQANINFVDTLSIRQQYIPVGSKVWLPSSIRYDFTGGFFGFRFGGYYLALFKNYDLNPGLNKKDFVEVLKITREVNKKDSAYWTKARPVPLTEEEKTDYEKKAVLALKRESKPYLDSLDKANNKFKPVQFIVGSGYNPRNRFKRENYSFSSLINAFFYNTVEGFGINYQAGYSKRLDSLTNKYVNFAGK
;
A
#
# COMPACT_ATOMS: atom_id res chain seq x y z
N LEU A 1 -16.98 -33.81 6.74
CA LEU A 1 -17.65 -33.19 5.60
C LEU A 1 -18.51 -32.01 6.10
N PRO A 2 -18.52 -30.86 5.42
CA PRO A 2 -19.37 -29.74 5.81
C PRO A 2 -20.84 -30.14 5.70
N LYS A 3 -21.69 -29.61 6.57
CA LYS A 3 -23.14 -29.90 6.54
C LYS A 3 -23.80 -29.28 5.29
N ARG A 4 -23.28 -28.19 4.78
CA ARG A 4 -23.76 -27.51 3.59
C ARG A 4 -22.60 -27.30 2.61
N GLY A 5 -22.86 -27.37 1.31
CA GLY A 5 -21.85 -27.18 0.29
C GLY A 5 -21.23 -25.77 0.27
N SER A 6 -21.95 -24.77 0.82
CA SER A 6 -21.55 -23.36 0.92
C SER A 6 -20.89 -22.98 2.26
N ASP A 7 -20.71 -23.95 3.17
CA ASP A 7 -20.00 -23.63 4.42
C ASP A 7 -18.56 -23.19 4.14
N PRO A 8 -18.07 -22.11 4.77
CA PRO A 8 -16.72 -21.58 4.56
C PRO A 8 -15.67 -22.47 5.26
N VAL A 9 -15.46 -23.64 4.72
CA VAL A 9 -14.51 -24.62 5.23
C VAL A 9 -13.37 -24.88 4.25
N PHE A 10 -12.19 -25.13 4.80
CA PHE A 10 -11.06 -25.57 4.01
C PHE A 10 -11.22 -27.02 3.54
N ARG A 11 -10.75 -27.25 2.33
CA ARG A 11 -10.63 -28.58 1.73
C ARG A 11 -9.19 -28.80 1.32
N GLY A 12 -8.68 -30.02 1.46
CA GLY A 12 -7.30 -30.33 1.05
C GLY A 12 -6.74 -31.51 1.81
N GLN A 13 -5.45 -31.52 1.95
CA GLN A 13 -4.69 -32.64 2.50
C GLN A 13 -3.79 -32.15 3.64
N ILE A 14 -3.66 -32.99 4.65
CA ILE A 14 -2.72 -32.80 5.75
C ILE A 14 -1.84 -34.05 5.78
N TYR A 15 -0.52 -33.84 5.71
CA TYR A 15 0.49 -34.89 5.75
C TYR A 15 1.00 -35.03 7.18
N ILE A 16 0.84 -36.22 7.73
CA ILE A 16 1.20 -36.54 9.11
C ILE A 16 2.33 -37.56 9.10
N ILE A 17 3.34 -37.35 9.94
CA ILE A 17 4.45 -38.27 10.08
C ILE A 17 4.01 -39.47 10.90
N GLU A 18 4.23 -40.66 10.36
CA GLU A 18 3.97 -41.92 11.03
C GLU A 18 4.71 -42.01 12.39
N ASN A 19 4.11 -42.67 13.34
CA ASN A 19 4.55 -42.90 14.72
C ASN A 19 4.60 -41.63 15.60
N SER A 20 4.92 -40.45 15.07
CA SER A 20 4.98 -39.22 15.86
C SER A 20 3.69 -38.40 15.83
N TRP A 21 2.80 -38.67 14.89
CA TRP A 21 1.53 -37.99 14.66
C TRP A 21 1.66 -36.46 14.49
N ARG A 22 2.83 -36.00 14.03
CA ARG A 22 3.12 -34.59 13.82
C ARG A 22 2.79 -34.18 12.39
N ILE A 23 2.26 -32.99 12.23
CA ILE A 23 2.00 -32.45 10.90
C ILE A 23 3.34 -32.10 10.25
N HIS A 24 3.60 -32.70 9.09
CA HIS A 24 4.71 -32.36 8.23
C HIS A 24 4.37 -31.21 7.29
N SER A 25 3.21 -31.29 6.66
CA SER A 25 2.75 -30.24 5.74
C SER A 25 1.23 -30.27 5.62
N SER A 26 0.67 -29.17 5.14
CA SER A 26 -0.73 -29.08 4.77
C SER A 26 -0.88 -28.32 3.45
N ASP A 27 -1.83 -28.74 2.62
CA ASP A 27 -2.26 -28.06 1.41
C ASP A 27 -3.79 -27.92 1.50
N LEU A 28 -4.24 -26.73 1.84
CA LEU A 28 -5.63 -26.41 2.14
C LEU A 28 -6.12 -25.33 1.21
N SER A 29 -7.34 -25.46 0.71
CA SER A 29 -7.93 -24.45 -0.17
C SER A 29 -9.38 -24.17 0.21
N ILE A 30 -9.76 -22.94 -0.06
CA ILE A 30 -11.14 -22.45 -0.03
C ILE A 30 -11.45 -21.91 -1.42
N THR A 31 -12.65 -22.19 -1.92
CA THR A 31 -13.07 -21.76 -3.25
C THR A 31 -14.30 -20.86 -3.16
N LYS A 32 -14.68 -20.29 -4.28
CA LYS A 32 -15.86 -19.41 -4.42
C LYS A 32 -17.16 -20.02 -3.83
N GLN A 33 -17.24 -21.35 -3.76
CA GLN A 33 -18.40 -22.03 -3.16
C GLN A 33 -18.60 -21.69 -1.68
N ALA A 34 -17.55 -21.27 -1.00
CA ALA A 34 -17.60 -20.84 0.40
C ALA A 34 -18.20 -19.43 0.59
N ASN A 35 -18.58 -18.74 -0.49
CA ASN A 35 -19.20 -17.42 -0.48
C ASN A 35 -18.44 -16.36 0.35
N ILE A 36 -17.10 -16.39 0.30
CA ILE A 36 -16.28 -15.35 0.91
C ILE A 36 -16.25 -14.16 -0.04
N ASN A 37 -16.64 -13.00 0.44
CA ASN A 37 -16.70 -11.78 -0.35
C ASN A 37 -15.35 -11.48 -1.01
N PHE A 38 -15.37 -11.22 -2.33
CA PHE A 38 -14.23 -10.83 -3.15
C PHE A 38 -13.15 -11.91 -3.36
N VAL A 39 -13.27 -13.09 -2.75
CA VAL A 39 -12.31 -14.19 -2.89
C VAL A 39 -12.89 -15.28 -3.78
N ASP A 40 -12.22 -15.56 -4.91
CA ASP A 40 -12.55 -16.69 -5.77
C ASP A 40 -11.86 -17.98 -5.29
N THR A 41 -10.58 -17.88 -4.94
CA THR A 41 -9.80 -19.00 -4.43
C THR A 41 -8.75 -18.49 -3.43
N LEU A 42 -8.58 -19.20 -2.34
CA LEU A 42 -7.48 -19.04 -1.40
C LEU A 42 -6.89 -20.43 -1.13
N SER A 43 -5.61 -20.62 -1.46
CA SER A 43 -4.84 -21.82 -1.09
C SER A 43 -3.79 -21.46 -0.06
N ILE A 44 -3.64 -22.32 0.94
CA ILE A 44 -2.66 -22.16 2.01
C ILE A 44 -1.84 -23.45 2.06
N ARG A 45 -0.56 -23.33 1.75
CA ARG A 45 0.41 -24.42 1.87
C ARG A 45 1.37 -24.12 3.00
N GLN A 46 1.48 -25.05 3.92
CA GLN A 46 2.36 -24.93 5.07
C GLN A 46 3.28 -26.13 5.13
N GLN A 47 4.53 -25.88 5.46
CA GLN A 47 5.52 -26.92 5.68
C GLN A 47 6.18 -26.70 7.04
N TYR A 48 6.35 -27.78 7.77
CA TYR A 48 6.92 -27.77 9.11
C TYR A 48 8.23 -28.54 9.14
N ILE A 49 9.16 -28.11 9.98
CA ILE A 49 10.44 -28.75 10.23
C ILE A 49 10.68 -28.96 11.72
N PRO A 50 11.46 -29.97 12.11
CA PRO A 50 11.88 -30.11 13.49
C PRO A 50 12.87 -28.99 13.87
N VAL A 51 12.60 -28.36 15.02
CA VAL A 51 13.48 -27.36 15.64
C VAL A 51 13.85 -27.87 17.01
N GLY A 52 15.13 -28.24 17.18
CA GLY A 52 15.57 -28.99 18.34
C GLY A 52 14.98 -30.40 18.37
N SER A 53 14.86 -31.00 19.56
CA SER A 53 14.46 -32.42 19.72
C SER A 53 12.95 -32.64 19.84
N LYS A 54 12.16 -31.62 20.18
CA LYS A 54 10.75 -31.80 20.57
C LYS A 54 9.75 -30.93 19.84
N VAL A 55 10.18 -29.84 19.21
CA VAL A 55 9.29 -28.82 18.65
C VAL A 55 9.30 -28.89 17.12
N TRP A 56 8.14 -28.78 16.50
CA TRP A 56 7.98 -28.62 15.06
C TRP A 56 7.41 -27.23 14.80
N LEU A 57 8.08 -26.47 13.91
CA LEU A 57 7.70 -25.11 13.58
C LEU A 57 7.60 -24.94 12.06
N PRO A 58 6.80 -23.98 11.57
CA PRO A 58 6.66 -23.78 10.14
C PRO A 58 7.97 -23.32 9.52
N SER A 59 8.42 -23.96 8.43
CA SER A 59 9.55 -23.50 7.62
C SER A 59 9.12 -22.57 6.51
N SER A 60 7.92 -22.81 5.97
CA SER A 60 7.31 -21.95 4.95
C SER A 60 5.82 -21.96 5.06
N ILE A 61 5.23 -20.81 4.76
CA ILE A 61 3.78 -20.65 4.58
C ILE A 61 3.56 -19.89 3.28
N ARG A 62 2.83 -20.50 2.35
CA ARG A 62 2.48 -19.87 1.09
C ARG A 62 0.96 -19.71 0.99
N TYR A 63 0.55 -18.51 0.68
CA TYR A 63 -0.82 -18.15 0.35
C TYR A 63 -0.89 -17.83 -1.13
N ASP A 64 -1.72 -18.53 -1.89
CA ASP A 64 -2.07 -18.17 -3.26
C ASP A 64 -3.54 -17.74 -3.26
N PHE A 65 -3.84 -16.58 -3.80
CA PHE A 65 -5.19 -16.05 -3.81
C PHE A 65 -5.59 -15.46 -5.16
N THR A 66 -6.85 -15.63 -5.49
CA THR A 66 -7.51 -14.95 -6.61
C THR A 66 -8.83 -14.38 -6.14
N GLY A 67 -9.24 -13.29 -6.75
CA GLY A 67 -10.49 -12.64 -6.41
C GLY A 67 -10.94 -11.63 -7.45
N GLY A 68 -12.12 -11.06 -7.24
CA GLY A 68 -12.68 -10.07 -8.13
C GLY A 68 -13.63 -9.11 -7.44
N PHE A 69 -13.68 -7.87 -7.93
CA PHE A 69 -14.53 -6.81 -7.45
C PHE A 69 -14.95 -5.89 -8.59
N PHE A 70 -16.25 -5.71 -8.82
CA PHE A 70 -16.81 -4.85 -9.88
C PHE A 70 -16.17 -5.05 -11.27
N GLY A 71 -15.94 -6.31 -11.67
CA GLY A 71 -15.34 -6.61 -12.98
C GLY A 71 -13.81 -6.59 -13.00
N PHE A 72 -13.16 -6.10 -11.98
CA PHE A 72 -11.71 -6.20 -11.81
C PHE A 72 -11.35 -7.54 -11.20
N ARG A 73 -10.37 -8.23 -11.79
CA ARG A 73 -9.79 -9.45 -11.27
C ARG A 73 -8.43 -9.15 -10.69
N PHE A 74 -8.12 -9.74 -9.57
CA PHE A 74 -6.81 -9.66 -8.95
C PHE A 74 -6.38 -11.05 -8.47
N GLY A 75 -5.10 -11.24 -8.36
CA GLY A 75 -4.52 -12.46 -7.82
C GLY A 75 -3.07 -12.23 -7.47
N GLY A 76 -2.55 -13.11 -6.64
CA GLY A 76 -1.17 -13.02 -6.22
C GLY A 76 -0.82 -14.13 -5.25
N TYR A 77 0.38 -14.06 -4.73
CA TYR A 77 0.83 -14.95 -3.69
C TYR A 77 1.61 -14.19 -2.61
N TYR A 78 1.59 -14.76 -1.44
CA TYR A 78 2.44 -14.35 -0.33
C TYR A 78 3.23 -15.57 0.16
N LEU A 79 4.53 -15.42 0.31
CA LEU A 79 5.42 -16.47 0.80
C LEU A 79 6.16 -15.98 2.04
N ALA A 80 5.90 -16.62 3.17
CA ALA A 80 6.67 -16.45 4.39
C ALA A 80 7.67 -17.62 4.54
N LEU A 81 8.92 -17.28 4.75
CA LEU A 81 9.98 -18.24 5.04
C LEU A 81 10.55 -17.96 6.42
N PHE A 82 10.64 -19.00 7.23
CA PHE A 82 11.08 -18.92 8.60
C PHE A 82 12.40 -19.66 8.78
N LYS A 83 13.35 -19.04 9.44
CA LYS A 83 14.66 -19.60 9.74
C LYS A 83 15.21 -19.06 11.06
N ASN A 84 16.23 -19.71 11.58
CA ASN A 84 16.94 -19.26 12.79
C ASN A 84 16.01 -19.11 14.00
N TYR A 85 15.22 -20.14 14.27
CA TYR A 85 14.32 -20.15 15.41
C TYR A 85 15.07 -20.08 16.73
N ASP A 86 14.68 -19.14 17.58
CA ASP A 86 15.05 -19.11 18.99
C ASP A 86 13.84 -19.60 19.81
N LEU A 87 14.03 -20.70 20.53
CA LEU A 87 12.97 -21.32 21.32
C LEU A 87 12.78 -20.67 22.70
N ASN A 88 13.77 -19.87 23.14
CA ASN A 88 13.74 -19.20 24.43
C ASN A 88 14.22 -17.73 24.33
N PRO A 89 13.55 -16.90 23.56
CA PRO A 89 14.01 -15.55 23.23
C PRO A 89 13.93 -14.54 24.38
N GLY A 90 13.47 -14.93 25.56
CA GLY A 90 13.36 -14.04 26.73
C GLY A 90 12.43 -12.83 26.55
N LEU A 91 11.44 -12.93 25.66
CA LEU A 91 10.55 -11.84 25.31
C LEU A 91 9.55 -11.51 26.43
N ASN A 92 9.23 -10.24 26.58
CA ASN A 92 8.26 -9.71 27.51
C ASN A 92 7.02 -9.16 26.79
N LYS A 93 5.91 -8.98 27.50
CA LYS A 93 4.69 -8.37 26.92
C LYS A 93 4.94 -6.98 26.32
N LYS A 94 5.92 -6.23 26.81
CA LYS A 94 6.31 -4.91 26.30
C LYS A 94 6.91 -4.95 24.90
N ASP A 95 7.43 -6.09 24.46
CA ASP A 95 8.02 -6.27 23.13
C ASP A 95 6.96 -6.39 22.03
N PHE A 96 5.69 -6.57 22.41
CA PHE A 96 4.53 -6.74 21.51
C PHE A 96 3.56 -5.55 21.53
N VAL A 97 4.03 -4.36 21.91
CA VAL A 97 3.18 -3.15 21.99
C VAL A 97 2.77 -2.66 20.58
N GLU A 98 3.63 -2.86 19.59
CA GLU A 98 3.39 -2.45 18.22
C GLU A 98 3.09 -3.67 17.34
N VAL A 99 1.92 -3.66 16.69
CA VAL A 99 1.52 -4.71 15.72
C VAL A 99 2.41 -4.69 14.48
N LEU A 100 2.85 -3.49 14.06
CA LEU A 100 3.74 -3.29 12.93
C LEU A 100 4.72 -2.17 13.23
N LYS A 101 6.01 -2.48 13.20
CA LYS A 101 7.09 -1.50 13.33
C LYS A 101 7.76 -1.26 11.99
N ILE A 102 7.53 -0.08 11.41
CA ILE A 102 8.20 0.35 10.19
C ILE A 102 9.37 1.26 10.58
N THR A 103 10.60 0.80 10.34
CA THR A 103 11.78 1.60 10.60
C THR A 103 12.00 2.62 9.46
N ARG A 104 12.60 3.77 9.78
CA ARG A 104 12.93 4.83 8.79
C ARG A 104 13.89 4.34 7.70
N GLU A 105 14.52 3.20 7.89
CA GLU A 105 15.54 2.64 7.02
C GLU A 105 15.00 1.61 6.02
N VAL A 106 13.72 1.25 6.12
CA VAL A 106 13.10 0.21 5.30
C VAL A 106 13.24 0.48 3.79
N ASN A 107 13.16 1.76 3.40
CA ASN A 107 13.25 2.20 2.00
C ASN A 107 14.67 2.62 1.57
N LYS A 108 15.68 2.50 2.45
CA LYS A 108 17.06 2.91 2.16
C LYS A 108 17.96 1.75 1.70
N LYS A 109 17.44 0.54 1.72
CA LYS A 109 18.20 -0.64 1.30
C LYS A 109 18.27 -0.71 -0.21
N ASP A 110 19.48 -0.92 -0.73
CA ASP A 110 19.75 -1.04 -2.16
C ASP A 110 19.43 -2.43 -2.72
N SER A 111 19.55 -2.58 -4.04
CA SER A 111 19.31 -3.85 -4.72
C SER A 111 20.29 -4.94 -4.32
N ALA A 112 21.53 -4.58 -3.99
CA ALA A 112 22.56 -5.53 -3.57
C ALA A 112 22.21 -6.16 -2.22
N TYR A 113 21.72 -5.34 -1.28
CA TYR A 113 21.18 -5.83 -0.01
C TYR A 113 20.05 -6.83 -0.23
N TRP A 114 19.06 -6.47 -1.07
CA TRP A 114 17.92 -7.35 -1.30
C TRP A 114 18.27 -8.64 -2.03
N THR A 115 19.22 -8.59 -2.95
CA THR A 115 19.73 -9.80 -3.64
C THR A 115 20.33 -10.79 -2.63
N LYS A 116 21.05 -10.30 -1.63
CA LYS A 116 21.66 -11.12 -0.58
C LYS A 116 20.64 -11.57 0.48
N ALA A 117 19.70 -10.69 0.83
CA ALA A 117 18.72 -10.94 1.89
C ALA A 117 17.59 -11.89 1.47
N ARG A 118 17.28 -11.94 0.17
CA ARG A 118 16.19 -12.78 -0.35
C ARG A 118 16.55 -14.25 -0.30
N PRO A 119 15.75 -15.06 0.38
CA PRO A 119 15.95 -16.52 0.40
C PRO A 119 15.47 -17.21 -0.90
N VAL A 120 14.58 -16.54 -1.64
CA VAL A 120 14.07 -17.03 -2.94
C VAL A 120 14.41 -15.98 -4.01
N PRO A 121 15.07 -16.39 -5.12
CA PRO A 121 15.39 -15.49 -6.20
C PRO A 121 14.09 -14.96 -6.89
N LEU A 122 14.20 -13.78 -7.49
CA LEU A 122 13.12 -13.24 -8.29
C LEU A 122 12.86 -14.11 -9.52
N THR A 123 11.60 -14.24 -9.88
CA THR A 123 11.20 -14.81 -11.18
C THR A 123 11.57 -13.84 -12.31
N GLU A 124 11.61 -14.33 -13.55
CA GLU A 124 11.89 -13.48 -14.72
C GLU A 124 10.81 -12.41 -14.92
N GLU A 125 9.56 -12.73 -14.60
CA GLU A 125 8.46 -11.78 -14.65
C GLU A 125 8.65 -10.64 -13.64
N GLU A 126 9.02 -10.98 -12.40
CA GLU A 126 9.31 -10.00 -11.34
C GLU A 126 10.51 -9.11 -11.70
N LYS A 127 11.58 -9.68 -12.26
CA LYS A 127 12.74 -8.90 -12.72
C LYS A 127 12.33 -7.87 -13.78
N THR A 128 11.59 -8.33 -14.79
CA THR A 128 11.08 -7.47 -15.85
C THR A 128 10.19 -6.35 -15.31
N ASP A 129 9.36 -6.63 -14.31
CA ASP A 129 8.51 -5.63 -13.66
C ASP A 129 9.33 -4.59 -12.89
N TYR A 130 10.37 -5.02 -12.18
CA TYR A 130 11.30 -4.10 -11.51
C TYR A 130 12.01 -3.17 -12.50
N GLU A 131 12.48 -3.68 -13.63
CA GLU A 131 13.12 -2.88 -14.68
C GLU A 131 12.13 -1.86 -15.28
N LYS A 132 10.93 -2.28 -15.61
CA LYS A 132 9.87 -1.39 -16.09
C LYS A 132 9.54 -0.28 -15.08
N LYS A 133 9.44 -0.63 -13.80
CA LYS A 133 9.18 0.33 -12.73
C LYS A 133 10.33 1.31 -12.54
N ALA A 134 11.58 0.87 -12.65
CA ALA A 134 12.75 1.75 -12.58
C ALA A 134 12.75 2.77 -13.73
N VAL A 135 12.52 2.32 -14.96
CA VAL A 135 12.39 3.23 -16.13
C VAL A 135 11.24 4.21 -15.96
N LEU A 136 10.09 3.72 -15.47
CA LEU A 136 8.93 4.57 -15.23
C LEU A 136 9.18 5.61 -14.12
N ALA A 137 9.90 5.23 -13.07
CA ALA A 137 10.29 6.16 -11.99
C ALA A 137 11.17 7.28 -12.53
N LEU A 138 12.21 6.95 -13.29
CA LEU A 138 13.08 7.94 -13.95
C LEU A 138 12.28 8.88 -14.86
N LYS A 139 11.36 8.32 -15.66
CA LYS A 139 10.47 9.13 -16.51
C LYS A 139 9.61 10.09 -15.68
N ARG A 140 9.02 9.61 -14.57
CA ARG A 140 8.17 10.43 -13.70
C ARG A 140 8.92 11.53 -12.96
N GLU A 141 10.19 11.33 -12.69
CA GLU A 141 11.07 12.35 -12.09
C GLU A 141 11.67 13.31 -13.10
N SER A 142 11.58 13.00 -14.39
CA SER A 142 12.14 13.83 -15.44
C SER A 142 11.45 15.20 -15.52
N LYS A 143 12.25 16.24 -15.79
CA LYS A 143 11.73 17.61 -15.93
C LYS A 143 10.62 17.74 -16.98
N PRO A 144 10.73 17.17 -18.19
CA PRO A 144 9.67 17.25 -19.18
C PRO A 144 8.34 16.67 -18.72
N TYR A 145 8.38 15.54 -17.99
CA TYR A 145 7.18 14.92 -17.43
C TYR A 145 6.54 15.80 -16.34
N LEU A 146 7.36 16.33 -15.45
CA LEU A 146 6.90 17.21 -14.37
C LEU A 146 6.33 18.52 -14.91
N ASP A 147 6.94 19.11 -15.95
CA ASP A 147 6.44 20.30 -16.64
C ASP A 147 5.08 20.01 -17.32
N SER A 148 4.93 18.86 -17.96
CA SER A 148 3.69 18.42 -18.56
C SER A 148 2.56 18.29 -17.52
N LEU A 149 2.85 17.70 -16.37
CA LEU A 149 1.91 17.58 -15.27
C LEU A 149 1.52 18.96 -14.71
N ASP A 150 2.49 19.83 -14.49
CA ASP A 150 2.19 21.16 -13.96
C ASP A 150 1.39 21.98 -14.97
N LYS A 151 1.69 21.88 -16.27
CA LYS A 151 0.89 22.50 -17.34
C LYS A 151 -0.56 21.98 -17.36
N ALA A 152 -0.75 20.66 -17.23
CA ALA A 152 -2.08 20.06 -17.19
C ALA A 152 -2.88 20.48 -15.95
N ASN A 153 -2.23 20.48 -14.78
CA ASN A 153 -2.86 20.86 -13.50
C ASN A 153 -3.16 22.36 -13.40
N ASN A 154 -2.30 23.18 -13.98
CA ASN A 154 -2.45 24.65 -13.98
C ASN A 154 -3.42 25.15 -15.05
N LYS A 155 -3.97 24.26 -15.89
CA LYS A 155 -4.97 24.66 -16.89
C LYS A 155 -6.21 25.20 -16.18
N PHE A 156 -6.57 26.44 -16.51
CA PHE A 156 -7.77 27.08 -15.99
C PHE A 156 -9.03 26.35 -16.47
N LYS A 157 -9.90 26.00 -15.54
CA LYS A 157 -11.18 25.34 -15.80
C LYS A 157 -12.32 26.22 -15.26
N PRO A 158 -13.07 26.91 -16.12
CA PRO A 158 -14.07 27.89 -15.68
C PRO A 158 -15.11 27.30 -14.73
N VAL A 159 -15.64 26.12 -15.05
CA VAL A 159 -16.66 25.46 -14.21
C VAL A 159 -16.10 25.16 -12.81
N GLN A 160 -14.88 24.68 -12.74
CA GLN A 160 -14.24 24.35 -11.48
C GLN A 160 -13.93 25.61 -10.64
N PHE A 161 -13.61 26.72 -11.31
CA PHE A 161 -13.41 28.00 -10.66
C PHE A 161 -14.71 28.63 -10.14
N ILE A 162 -15.83 28.47 -10.87
CA ILE A 162 -17.11 29.05 -10.47
C ILE A 162 -17.78 28.23 -9.37
N VAL A 163 -17.98 26.93 -9.57
CA VAL A 163 -18.78 26.06 -8.68
C VAL A 163 -18.00 24.94 -8.00
N GLY A 164 -16.71 24.78 -8.30
CA GLY A 164 -15.90 23.70 -7.79
C GLY A 164 -14.92 24.11 -6.68
N SER A 165 -13.70 23.60 -6.76
CA SER A 165 -12.62 23.79 -5.76
C SER A 165 -11.81 25.09 -5.94
N GLY A 166 -12.21 25.96 -6.86
CA GLY A 166 -11.46 27.17 -7.21
C GLY A 166 -10.33 26.90 -8.21
N TYR A 167 -9.30 27.75 -8.20
CA TYR A 167 -8.15 27.65 -9.07
C TYR A 167 -6.86 27.71 -8.26
N ASN A 168 -6.05 26.64 -8.33
CA ASN A 168 -4.85 26.48 -7.51
C ASN A 168 -3.60 26.18 -8.36
N PRO A 169 -3.12 27.14 -9.16
CA PRO A 169 -1.92 26.92 -9.97
C PRO A 169 -0.68 26.91 -9.10
N ARG A 170 0.27 26.04 -9.49
CA ARG A 170 1.54 25.92 -8.81
C ARG A 170 2.70 25.94 -9.78
N ASN A 171 3.82 26.45 -9.31
CA ASN A 171 5.10 26.33 -10.01
C ASN A 171 6.07 25.55 -9.11
N ARG A 172 6.32 24.31 -9.48
CA ARG A 172 7.17 23.39 -8.73
C ARG A 172 8.62 23.90 -8.62
N PHE A 173 9.16 24.41 -9.70
CA PHE A 173 10.57 24.85 -9.75
C PHE A 173 10.80 26.15 -9.01
N LYS A 174 9.86 27.08 -9.10
CA LYS A 174 9.88 28.32 -8.30
C LYS A 174 9.39 28.11 -6.87
N ARG A 175 8.79 26.92 -6.59
CA ARG A 175 8.19 26.57 -5.30
C ARG A 175 7.09 27.53 -4.87
N GLU A 176 6.31 27.96 -5.83
CA GLU A 176 5.23 28.92 -5.67
C GLU A 176 3.90 28.22 -5.85
N ASN A 177 2.94 28.54 -4.96
CA ASN A 177 1.58 28.10 -5.07
C ASN A 177 0.66 29.32 -4.95
N TYR A 178 -0.33 29.36 -5.80
CA TYR A 178 -1.42 30.33 -5.73
C TYR A 178 -2.71 29.58 -5.41
N SER A 179 -3.60 30.20 -4.66
CA SER A 179 -4.89 29.65 -4.33
C SER A 179 -5.97 30.73 -4.51
N PHE A 180 -7.00 30.37 -5.24
CA PHE A 180 -8.16 31.22 -5.46
C PHE A 180 -9.40 30.40 -5.14
N SER A 181 -10.23 30.86 -4.21
CA SER A 181 -11.48 30.18 -3.85
C SER A 181 -12.45 30.18 -5.04
N SER A 182 -13.38 29.24 -5.05
CA SER A 182 -14.44 29.26 -6.05
C SER A 182 -15.38 30.45 -5.81
N LEU A 183 -15.95 30.96 -6.90
CA LEU A 183 -16.85 32.12 -6.82
C LEU A 183 -18.11 31.82 -6.01
N ILE A 184 -18.67 30.63 -6.14
CA ILE A 184 -19.88 30.25 -5.40
C ILE A 184 -19.66 30.26 -3.88
N ASN A 185 -18.46 29.88 -3.44
CA ASN A 185 -18.11 29.87 -2.02
C ASN A 185 -17.78 31.27 -1.47
N ALA A 186 -17.63 32.25 -2.36
CA ALA A 186 -17.46 33.65 -1.95
C ALA A 186 -18.74 34.30 -1.48
N PHE A 187 -19.89 33.83 -1.95
CA PHE A 187 -21.18 34.38 -1.58
C PHE A 187 -21.72 33.70 -0.33
N PHE A 188 -22.15 34.46 0.62
CA PHE A 188 -22.85 33.96 1.80
C PHE A 188 -24.07 34.78 2.13
N TYR A 189 -24.99 34.17 2.84
CA TYR A 189 -26.17 34.84 3.41
C TYR A 189 -26.25 34.56 4.91
N ASN A 190 -26.45 35.59 5.67
CA ASN A 190 -26.63 35.49 7.11
C ASN A 190 -27.81 36.40 7.49
N THR A 191 -28.65 35.95 8.37
CA THR A 191 -29.88 36.67 8.76
C THR A 191 -29.64 38.02 9.44
N VAL A 192 -28.44 38.26 9.96
CA VAL A 192 -28.05 39.50 10.63
C VAL A 192 -27.43 40.49 9.64
N GLU A 193 -26.57 40.02 8.76
CA GLU A 193 -25.79 40.86 7.84
C GLU A 193 -26.36 40.88 6.42
N GLY A 194 -27.30 39.98 6.10
CA GLY A 194 -27.84 39.83 4.75
C GLY A 194 -26.90 39.07 3.81
N PHE A 195 -26.91 39.48 2.54
CA PHE A 195 -25.99 38.93 1.54
C PHE A 195 -24.59 39.55 1.69
N GLY A 196 -23.58 38.72 1.70
CA GLY A 196 -22.20 39.14 1.76
C GLY A 196 -21.28 38.39 0.78
N ILE A 197 -20.12 38.96 0.54
CA ILE A 197 -19.07 38.37 -0.29
C ILE A 197 -17.79 38.25 0.55
N ASN A 198 -17.25 37.05 0.63
CA ASN A 198 -16.00 36.78 1.27
C ASN A 198 -15.11 35.96 0.30
N TYR A 199 -14.26 36.64 -0.45
CA TYR A 199 -13.39 35.99 -1.44
C TYR A 199 -12.00 35.77 -0.86
N GLN A 200 -11.51 34.54 -0.99
CA GLN A 200 -10.20 34.17 -0.46
C GLN A 200 -9.20 33.95 -1.60
N ALA A 201 -8.07 34.61 -1.49
CA ALA A 201 -6.92 34.41 -2.36
C ALA A 201 -5.65 34.25 -1.52
N GLY A 202 -4.78 33.35 -1.94
CA GLY A 202 -3.53 33.09 -1.24
C GLY A 202 -2.36 32.91 -2.18
N TYR A 203 -1.21 33.27 -1.69
CA TYR A 203 0.10 33.00 -2.32
C TYR A 203 1.02 32.41 -1.27
N SER A 204 1.73 31.34 -1.63
CA SER A 204 2.77 30.78 -0.78
C SER A 204 4.02 30.48 -1.58
N LYS A 205 5.18 30.80 -1.02
CA LYS A 205 6.47 30.50 -1.58
C LYS A 205 7.37 29.86 -0.55
N ARG A 206 7.93 28.71 -0.90
CA ARG A 206 8.95 28.06 -0.06
C ARG A 206 10.32 28.63 -0.39
N LEU A 207 10.94 29.27 0.59
CA LEU A 207 12.24 29.95 0.43
C LEU A 207 13.42 28.97 0.49
N ASP A 208 13.29 27.93 1.35
CA ASP A 208 14.37 26.97 1.57
C ASP A 208 13.82 25.53 1.54
N SER A 209 14.62 24.62 0.97
CA SER A 209 14.29 23.20 0.90
C SER A 209 14.60 22.44 2.20
N LEU A 210 15.53 22.94 3.00
CA LEU A 210 16.02 22.25 4.19
C LEU A 210 15.31 22.71 5.46
N THR A 211 15.03 24.01 5.60
CA THR A 211 14.52 24.62 6.83
C THR A 211 13.01 24.87 6.85
N ASN A 212 12.27 24.43 5.83
CA ASN A 212 10.80 24.62 5.73
C ASN A 212 10.34 26.08 5.93
N LYS A 213 11.14 27.05 5.50
CA LYS A 213 10.76 28.47 5.55
C LYS A 213 9.79 28.80 4.42
N TYR A 214 8.68 29.44 4.77
CA TYR A 214 7.63 29.84 3.83
C TYR A 214 7.33 31.33 3.99
N VAL A 215 6.97 31.97 2.88
CA VAL A 215 6.29 33.26 2.87
C VAL A 215 4.86 32.98 2.40
N ASN A 216 3.89 33.38 3.21
CA ASN A 216 2.47 33.23 2.90
C ASN A 216 1.79 34.59 2.94
N PHE A 217 1.00 34.87 1.92
CA PHE A 217 0.08 36.00 1.88
C PHE A 217 -1.32 35.44 1.66
N ALA A 218 -2.25 35.81 2.51
CA ALA A 218 -3.65 35.45 2.36
C ALA A 218 -4.50 36.70 2.58
N GLY A 219 -5.47 36.91 1.69
CA GLY A 219 -6.45 37.95 1.79
C GLY A 219 -7.86 37.36 1.86
N LYS A 220 -8.75 38.02 2.60
CA LYS A 220 -10.19 37.72 2.69
C LYS A 220 -10.96 38.94 2.30
#